data_d1281788e1bc926a6f3d69244ce4f0a9
#
_entry.id   d1281788e1bc926a6f3d69244ce4f0a9
#
_cell.length_a   1.000
_cell.length_b   1.000
_cell.length_c   1.000
_cell.angle_alpha   90.00
_cell.angle_beta   90.00
_cell.angle_gamma   90.00
#
_symmetry.space_group_name_H-M   'P 1'
#
loop_
_entity.id
_entity.type
_entity.pdbx_description
1 polymer ?
#
loop_
_entity_poly.entity_id
_entity_poly.type
_entity_poly.pdbx_seq_one_letter_code
_entity_poly.pdbx_strand_id
1 'polypeptide(L)'
;MNLEPHYDIAIVGAGPCGATAARYAAEGASVLLIDKKKTIGVPVQCAGFLPKYDELEELMPDAELPDTFRYPDSCAYTETSYQRFIAPTGDSKEFDVEADVLDRKRFDLYLAEKAVEAGADLSIGTRVTAIDRGLVEITGMWGSRKISADVVIGADGPNSLVARSAGLAGIDDDPMGIAHAIAYDMTGVEIDNQAVEMYFGRNFVPGGYAWIIPHGEGSANVGMGIRKPLCEPGVSFRDYLHRFINEHPIAAQKLSCGDVTSVVAGMVPVGGARKKTCAGKTIIAGDAAGHLIATNGGGIPTAMVAGRIAGETAADVVNGRCAITEYESRWKQAIGMQITTSVHVRKLMDGMMRSDSMMTAVMNMIAPAHMKSLQRGQLPDAVKRLLQGMQRRMR
;
A
#
# COMPACT_ATOMS: atom_id res chain seq x y z
N MET A 1 16.50 -23.92 11.63
CA MET A 1 15.45 -23.52 12.58
C MET A 1 14.49 -24.68 12.71
N ASN A 2 14.28 -25.19 13.92
CA ASN A 2 13.24 -26.19 14.17
C ASN A 2 11.95 -25.41 14.40
N LEU A 3 11.02 -25.46 13.42
CA LEU A 3 9.69 -24.91 13.60
C LEU A 3 8.88 -25.86 14.49
N GLU A 4 8.09 -25.29 15.36
CA GLU A 4 7.15 -26.05 16.17
C GLU A 4 6.01 -26.63 15.31
N PRO A 5 5.43 -27.77 15.70
CA PRO A 5 4.30 -28.36 14.96
C PRO A 5 3.00 -27.55 15.10
N HIS A 6 2.93 -26.71 16.11
CA HIS A 6 1.78 -25.85 16.42
C HIS A 6 2.22 -24.48 16.87
N TYR A 7 1.48 -23.46 16.45
CA TYR A 7 1.54 -22.08 16.93
C TYR A 7 0.12 -21.58 17.21
N ASP A 8 -0.02 -20.66 18.15
CA ASP A 8 -1.31 -20.00 18.37
C ASP A 8 -1.70 -19.19 17.11
N ILE A 9 -0.72 -18.51 16.50
CA ILE A 9 -0.95 -17.63 15.34
C ILE A 9 0.09 -17.88 14.24
N ALA A 10 -0.38 -18.15 13.02
CA ALA A 10 0.46 -18.18 11.82
C ALA A 10 0.17 -16.95 10.94
N ILE A 11 1.20 -16.19 10.56
CA ILE A 11 1.11 -14.98 9.75
C ILE A 11 1.81 -15.21 8.42
N VAL A 12 1.10 -14.99 7.31
CA VAL A 12 1.57 -15.25 5.97
C VAL A 12 1.89 -13.92 5.27
N GLY A 13 3.19 -13.69 5.01
CA GLY A 13 3.74 -12.46 4.44
C GLY A 13 4.39 -11.56 5.48
N ALA A 14 5.71 -11.30 5.34
CA ALA A 14 6.50 -10.44 6.23
C ALA A 14 6.75 -9.05 5.59
N GLY A 15 5.77 -8.51 4.85
CA GLY A 15 5.73 -7.10 4.50
C GLY A 15 5.27 -6.24 5.68
N PRO A 16 5.12 -4.90 5.51
CA PRO A 16 4.77 -3.98 6.60
C PRO A 16 3.55 -4.42 7.43
N CYS A 17 2.51 -4.94 6.77
CA CYS A 17 1.33 -5.44 7.46
C CYS A 17 1.63 -6.66 8.35
N GLY A 18 2.26 -7.69 7.79
CA GLY A 18 2.45 -8.96 8.51
C GLY A 18 3.53 -8.87 9.57
N ALA A 19 4.61 -8.13 9.33
CA ALA A 19 5.63 -7.89 10.33
C ALA A 19 5.07 -7.08 11.53
N THR A 20 4.26 -6.04 11.26
CA THR A 20 3.55 -5.32 12.32
C THR A 20 2.56 -6.23 13.06
N ALA A 21 1.78 -7.06 12.34
CA ALA A 21 0.88 -8.01 12.99
C ALA A 21 1.62 -8.98 13.92
N ALA A 22 2.77 -9.49 13.46
CA ALA A 22 3.60 -10.40 14.27
C ALA A 22 4.17 -9.72 15.53
N ARG A 23 4.62 -8.47 15.40
CA ARG A 23 5.11 -7.65 16.52
C ARG A 23 4.07 -7.56 17.65
N TYR A 24 2.82 -7.24 17.31
CA TYR A 24 1.76 -7.06 18.31
C TYR A 24 1.13 -8.37 18.76
N ALA A 25 1.08 -9.41 17.92
CA ALA A 25 0.58 -10.72 18.29
C ALA A 25 1.50 -11.44 19.28
N ALA A 26 2.82 -11.32 19.12
CA ALA A 26 3.82 -12.01 19.92
C ALA A 26 3.88 -11.54 21.37
N GLU A 27 3.28 -10.41 21.72
CA GLU A 27 3.15 -9.98 23.11
C GLU A 27 2.23 -10.89 23.95
N GLY A 28 1.39 -11.69 23.32
CA GLY A 28 0.41 -12.51 24.04
C GLY A 28 0.16 -13.90 23.47
N ALA A 29 0.94 -14.34 22.47
CA ALA A 29 0.74 -15.63 21.80
C ALA A 29 2.05 -16.15 21.18
N SER A 30 2.13 -17.46 20.91
CA SER A 30 3.18 -18.04 20.09
C SER A 30 2.89 -17.76 18.61
N VAL A 31 3.84 -17.10 17.91
CA VAL A 31 3.64 -16.56 16.55
C VAL A 31 4.67 -17.11 15.59
N LEU A 32 4.21 -17.58 14.43
CA LEU A 32 5.06 -17.90 13.30
C LEU A 32 4.80 -16.91 12.16
N LEU A 33 5.80 -16.10 11.80
CA LEU A 33 5.80 -15.21 10.64
C LEU A 33 6.50 -15.90 9.47
N ILE A 34 5.78 -16.06 8.34
CA ILE A 34 6.24 -16.82 7.18
C ILE A 34 6.36 -15.89 5.97
N ASP A 35 7.52 -15.90 5.28
CA ASP A 35 7.66 -15.20 4.00
C ASP A 35 8.33 -16.07 2.93
N LYS A 36 7.79 -16.01 1.71
CA LYS A 36 8.35 -16.71 0.54
C LYS A 36 9.66 -16.11 0.04
N LYS A 37 9.95 -14.85 0.38
CA LYS A 37 11.19 -14.17 0.01
C LYS A 37 12.36 -14.75 0.82
N LYS A 38 13.50 -14.90 0.15
CA LYS A 38 14.74 -15.35 0.79
C LYS A 38 15.43 -14.24 1.58
N THR A 39 15.08 -13.01 1.30
CA THR A 39 15.54 -11.80 1.98
C THR A 39 14.33 -10.90 2.18
N ILE A 40 14.07 -10.48 3.41
CA ILE A 40 12.98 -9.55 3.71
C ILE A 40 13.18 -8.26 2.93
N GLY A 41 12.09 -7.70 2.42
CA GLY A 41 12.09 -6.50 1.60
C GLY A 41 12.58 -6.69 0.13
N VAL A 42 13.11 -7.86 -0.27
CA VAL A 42 13.65 -8.10 -1.62
C VAL A 42 12.89 -9.21 -2.34
N PRO A 43 12.40 -8.99 -3.60
CA PRO A 43 12.46 -7.72 -4.34
C PRO A 43 11.56 -6.64 -3.72
N VAL A 44 11.99 -5.40 -3.86
CA VAL A 44 11.17 -4.22 -3.49
C VAL A 44 10.01 -4.10 -4.48
N GLN A 45 8.82 -3.76 -3.99
CA GLN A 45 7.61 -3.60 -4.82
C GLN A 45 6.86 -2.31 -4.46
N CYS A 46 7.59 -1.24 -4.17
CA CYS A 46 7.04 0.04 -3.73
C CYS A 46 8.07 1.15 -3.97
N ALA A 47 7.62 2.35 -4.24
CA ALA A 47 8.47 3.54 -4.40
C ALA A 47 8.96 4.14 -3.06
N GLY A 48 8.46 3.66 -1.93
CA GLY A 48 8.98 4.02 -0.60
C GLY A 48 8.42 5.29 0.03
N PHE A 49 7.57 6.05 -0.63
CA PHE A 49 7.04 7.30 -0.07
C PHE A 49 6.17 7.05 1.17
N LEU A 50 6.58 7.61 2.31
CA LEU A 50 5.86 7.55 3.59
C LEU A 50 5.80 8.93 4.23
N PRO A 51 4.61 9.53 4.42
CA PRO A 51 4.46 10.77 5.17
C PRO A 51 5.02 10.67 6.59
N LYS A 52 5.56 11.78 7.12
CA LYS A 52 6.07 11.87 8.50
C LYS A 52 4.96 11.57 9.52
N TYR A 53 5.35 11.31 10.75
CA TYR A 53 4.44 10.84 11.81
C TYR A 53 3.25 11.77 12.02
N ASP A 54 3.45 13.08 12.09
CA ASP A 54 2.39 14.08 12.27
C ASP A 54 1.40 14.09 11.09
N GLU A 55 1.90 13.90 9.87
CA GLU A 55 1.08 13.75 8.66
C GLU A 55 0.24 12.45 8.68
N LEU A 56 0.75 11.40 9.33
CA LEU A 56 0.01 10.14 9.52
C LEU A 56 -1.10 10.27 10.57
N GLU A 57 -0.87 11.03 11.65
CA GLU A 57 -1.90 11.34 12.65
C GLU A 57 -3.06 12.13 12.00
N GLU A 58 -2.74 13.10 11.17
CA GLU A 58 -3.76 13.83 10.40
C GLU A 58 -4.52 12.93 9.40
N LEU A 59 -3.82 11.99 8.78
CA LEU A 59 -4.41 11.06 7.80
C LEU A 59 -5.37 10.08 8.47
N MET A 60 -5.01 9.57 9.66
CA MET A 60 -5.73 8.51 10.38
C MET A 60 -5.99 8.90 11.84
N PRO A 61 -6.82 9.96 12.09
CA PRO A 61 -7.00 10.52 13.43
C PRO A 61 -7.68 9.58 14.42
N ASP A 62 -8.39 8.55 13.93
CA ASP A 62 -9.09 7.58 14.77
C ASP A 62 -8.23 6.32 15.02
N ALA A 63 -7.03 6.24 14.42
CA ALA A 63 -6.15 5.10 14.53
C ALA A 63 -5.07 5.33 15.59
N GLU A 64 -4.81 4.32 16.38
CA GLU A 64 -3.59 4.27 17.18
C GLU A 64 -2.44 3.80 16.29
N LEU A 65 -1.48 4.68 16.03
CA LEU A 65 -0.37 4.41 15.14
C LEU A 65 0.62 3.41 15.79
N PRO A 66 1.08 2.37 15.06
CA PRO A 66 2.15 1.50 15.52
C PRO A 66 3.41 2.27 15.94
N ASP A 67 4.06 1.82 17.03
CA ASP A 67 5.33 2.38 17.53
C ASP A 67 6.44 2.32 16.47
N THR A 68 6.37 1.34 15.58
CA THR A 68 7.31 1.12 14.47
C THR A 68 7.25 2.18 13.36
N PHE A 69 6.32 3.15 13.40
CA PHE A 69 6.42 4.36 12.59
C PHE A 69 7.53 5.33 13.05
N ARG A 70 8.11 5.09 14.22
CA ARG A 70 9.30 5.79 14.72
C ARG A 70 10.55 4.95 14.43
N TYR A 71 10.80 4.75 13.15
CA TYR A 71 11.95 3.98 12.66
C TYR A 71 13.24 4.83 12.62
N PRO A 72 14.43 4.20 12.60
CA PRO A 72 15.69 4.89 12.45
C PRO A 72 15.84 5.58 11.08
N ASP A 73 16.55 6.72 11.02
CA ASP A 73 16.83 7.47 9.78
C ASP A 73 17.49 6.61 8.70
N SER A 74 18.24 5.58 9.13
CA SER A 74 18.87 4.61 8.21
C SER A 74 17.87 3.80 7.38
N CYS A 75 16.57 3.84 7.70
CA CYS A 75 15.50 3.23 6.93
C CYS A 75 15.01 4.11 5.76
N ALA A 76 15.50 5.33 5.63
CA ALA A 76 15.16 6.24 4.54
C ALA A 76 16.37 6.51 3.64
N TYR A 77 16.10 6.74 2.35
CA TYR A 77 17.08 7.26 1.39
C TYR A 77 17.24 8.76 1.55
N THR A 78 16.11 9.48 1.67
CA THR A 78 16.05 10.93 1.75
C THR A 78 14.71 11.38 2.32
N GLU A 79 14.61 12.68 2.61
CA GLU A 79 13.37 13.36 3.00
C GLU A 79 12.88 14.25 1.86
N THR A 80 11.57 14.45 1.80
CA THR A 80 10.92 15.38 0.86
C THR A 80 9.97 16.29 1.60
N SER A 81 9.83 17.54 1.10
CA SER A 81 9.05 18.57 1.79
C SER A 81 7.72 18.88 1.10
N TYR A 82 7.57 18.53 -0.17
CA TYR A 82 6.35 18.85 -0.92
C TYR A 82 6.08 17.89 -2.07
N GLN A 83 4.85 17.92 -2.53
CA GLN A 83 4.43 17.22 -3.74
C GLN A 83 4.12 18.22 -4.85
N ARG A 84 4.47 17.86 -6.08
CA ARG A 84 4.20 18.62 -7.29
C ARG A 84 3.33 17.81 -8.23
N PHE A 85 2.12 18.27 -8.50
CA PHE A 85 1.22 17.67 -9.48
C PHE A 85 1.33 18.40 -10.80
N ILE A 86 1.62 17.66 -11.87
CA ILE A 86 1.80 18.16 -13.23
C ILE A 86 0.60 17.72 -14.08
N ALA A 87 -0.16 18.68 -14.56
CA ALA A 87 -1.32 18.48 -15.43
C ALA A 87 -0.89 18.04 -16.85
N PRO A 88 -1.80 17.48 -17.68
CA PRO A 88 -1.51 17.10 -19.05
C PRO A 88 -0.97 18.26 -19.94
N THR A 89 -1.27 19.49 -19.61
CA THR A 89 -0.76 20.71 -20.29
C THR A 89 0.63 21.14 -19.84
N GLY A 90 1.16 20.54 -18.76
CA GLY A 90 2.42 20.94 -18.13
C GLY A 90 2.27 21.94 -16.99
N ASP A 91 1.07 22.50 -16.77
CA ASP A 91 0.80 23.33 -15.60
C ASP A 91 1.02 22.51 -14.32
N SER A 92 1.64 23.12 -13.30
CA SER A 92 1.93 22.44 -12.06
C SER A 92 1.32 23.13 -10.84
N LYS A 93 1.05 22.35 -9.82
CA LYS A 93 0.67 22.81 -8.48
C LYS A 93 1.46 22.09 -7.42
N GLU A 94 1.86 22.82 -6.40
CA GLU A 94 2.63 22.32 -5.26
C GLU A 94 1.83 22.45 -3.98
N PHE A 95 2.07 21.53 -3.07
CA PHE A 95 1.53 21.55 -1.71
C PHE A 95 2.44 20.80 -0.76
N ASP A 96 2.54 21.30 0.47
CA ASP A 96 3.45 20.77 1.47
C ASP A 96 2.99 19.40 1.97
N VAL A 97 3.92 18.45 1.93
CA VAL A 97 3.81 17.12 2.56
C VAL A 97 5.20 16.70 2.98
N GLU A 98 5.46 16.72 4.28
CA GLU A 98 6.70 16.18 4.80
C GLU A 98 6.68 14.66 4.79
N ALA A 99 7.68 14.04 4.18
CA ALA A 99 7.72 12.61 4.02
C ALA A 99 9.15 12.07 3.95
N ASP A 100 9.32 10.82 4.36
CA ASP A 100 10.50 10.01 4.06
C ASP A 100 10.29 9.23 2.76
N VAL A 101 11.38 9.05 2.04
CA VAL A 101 11.46 8.07 0.96
C VAL A 101 12.25 6.87 1.48
N LEU A 102 11.54 5.83 1.83
CA LEU A 102 12.07 4.65 2.51
C LEU A 102 12.97 3.80 1.59
N ASP A 103 14.11 3.39 2.13
CA ASP A 103 14.76 2.15 1.71
C ASP A 103 13.92 0.96 2.19
N ARG A 104 13.03 0.47 1.35
CA ARG A 104 12.09 -0.60 1.69
C ARG A 104 12.77 -1.90 2.11
N LYS A 105 14.00 -2.16 1.68
CA LYS A 105 14.75 -3.32 2.14
C LYS A 105 15.12 -3.17 3.60
N ARG A 106 15.62 -2.00 4.00
CA ARG A 106 15.98 -1.71 5.40
C ARG A 106 14.76 -1.58 6.29
N PHE A 107 13.75 -0.87 5.80
CA PHE A 107 12.51 -0.66 6.54
C PHE A 107 11.74 -1.97 6.79
N ASP A 108 11.55 -2.81 5.76
CA ASP A 108 10.87 -4.09 5.93
C ASP A 108 11.66 -5.04 6.85
N LEU A 109 13.00 -5.01 6.77
CA LEU A 109 13.86 -5.76 7.68
C LEU A 109 13.72 -5.27 9.12
N TYR A 110 13.76 -3.97 9.36
CA TYR A 110 13.52 -3.36 10.68
C TYR A 110 12.19 -3.82 11.29
N LEU A 111 11.11 -3.82 10.50
CA LEU A 111 9.80 -4.29 10.99
C LEU A 111 9.82 -5.79 11.36
N ALA A 112 10.50 -6.62 10.55
CA ALA A 112 10.65 -8.04 10.84
C ALA A 112 11.52 -8.30 12.09
N GLU A 113 12.58 -7.52 12.29
CA GLU A 113 13.41 -7.55 13.49
C GLU A 113 12.58 -7.22 14.73
N LYS A 114 11.74 -6.18 14.67
CA LYS A 114 10.82 -5.84 15.77
C LYS A 114 9.82 -6.94 16.09
N ALA A 115 9.37 -7.69 15.09
CA ALA A 115 8.54 -8.87 15.32
C ALA A 115 9.30 -9.99 16.04
N VAL A 116 10.55 -10.26 15.64
CA VAL A 116 11.42 -11.27 16.28
C VAL A 116 11.81 -10.84 17.70
N GLU A 117 12.15 -9.57 17.92
CA GLU A 117 12.42 -9.01 19.24
C GLU A 117 11.21 -9.17 20.20
N ALA A 118 9.99 -9.11 19.68
CA ALA A 118 8.76 -9.36 20.44
C ALA A 118 8.48 -10.84 20.73
N GLY A 119 9.26 -11.76 20.14
CA GLY A 119 9.14 -13.21 20.36
C GLY A 119 8.54 -14.01 19.21
N ALA A 120 8.29 -13.39 18.04
CA ALA A 120 7.82 -14.13 16.87
C ALA A 120 8.93 -14.98 16.24
N ASP A 121 8.62 -16.22 15.87
CA ASP A 121 9.46 -17.03 14.99
C ASP A 121 9.34 -16.56 13.55
N LEU A 122 10.47 -16.33 12.85
CA LEU A 122 10.50 -15.90 11.46
C LEU A 122 11.01 -17.01 10.54
N SER A 123 10.22 -17.38 9.53
CA SER A 123 10.59 -18.35 8.49
C SER A 123 10.60 -17.73 7.12
N ILE A 124 11.80 -17.33 6.65
CA ILE A 124 12.04 -16.78 5.31
C ILE A 124 12.30 -17.88 4.27
N GLY A 125 12.19 -17.55 2.98
CA GLY A 125 12.36 -18.52 1.89
C GLY A 125 11.35 -19.67 1.98
N THR A 126 10.23 -19.46 2.67
CA THR A 126 9.22 -20.47 2.98
C THR A 126 7.88 -20.02 2.41
N ARG A 127 7.36 -20.80 1.49
CA ARG A 127 6.10 -20.52 0.81
C ARG A 127 4.97 -21.32 1.47
N VAL A 128 3.89 -20.65 1.81
CA VAL A 128 2.63 -21.30 2.12
C VAL A 128 1.99 -21.77 0.81
N THR A 129 1.64 -23.06 0.74
CA THR A 129 1.08 -23.70 -0.45
C THR A 129 -0.39 -24.04 -0.35
N ALA A 130 -0.87 -24.34 0.87
CA ALA A 130 -2.28 -24.57 1.16
C ALA A 130 -2.61 -24.19 2.61
N ILE A 131 -3.90 -23.88 2.85
CA ILE A 131 -4.43 -23.61 4.18
C ILE A 131 -5.81 -24.25 4.24
N ASP A 132 -6.04 -25.08 5.26
CA ASP A 132 -7.35 -25.67 5.58
C ASP A 132 -7.59 -25.67 7.09
N ARG A 133 -8.59 -24.90 7.55
CA ARG A 133 -9.05 -24.83 8.96
C ARG A 133 -7.94 -24.67 10.01
N GLY A 134 -6.94 -23.85 9.71
CA GLY A 134 -5.79 -23.62 10.58
C GLY A 134 -4.62 -24.58 10.35
N LEU A 135 -4.75 -25.57 9.47
CA LEU A 135 -3.61 -26.36 9.00
C LEU A 135 -2.93 -25.62 7.85
N VAL A 136 -1.69 -25.21 8.03
CA VAL A 136 -0.87 -24.45 7.09
C VAL A 136 0.19 -25.37 6.48
N GLU A 137 0.11 -25.59 5.17
CA GLU A 137 1.14 -26.34 4.44
C GLU A 137 2.20 -25.37 3.93
N ILE A 138 3.45 -25.63 4.28
CA ILE A 138 4.60 -24.82 3.90
C ILE A 138 5.62 -25.62 3.11
N THR A 139 6.31 -24.95 2.18
CA THR A 139 7.44 -25.53 1.45
C THR A 139 8.57 -24.52 1.41
N GLY A 140 9.73 -24.94 1.83
CA GLY A 140 10.93 -24.09 1.91
C GLY A 140 12.22 -24.90 1.73
N MET A 141 13.35 -24.31 2.12
CA MET A 141 14.67 -24.90 2.01
C MET A 141 14.77 -26.30 2.69
N TRP A 142 13.96 -26.52 3.71
CA TRP A 142 13.97 -27.76 4.50
C TRP A 142 12.88 -28.77 4.10
N GLY A 143 12.32 -28.64 2.88
CA GLY A 143 11.24 -29.48 2.37
C GLY A 143 9.85 -28.95 2.72
N SER A 144 8.84 -29.83 2.60
CA SER A 144 7.44 -29.52 2.91
C SER A 144 7.08 -29.97 4.31
N ARG A 145 6.29 -29.17 5.01
CA ARG A 145 5.80 -29.44 6.36
C ARG A 145 4.35 -28.97 6.50
N LYS A 146 3.67 -29.50 7.52
CA LYS A 146 2.34 -29.04 7.96
C LYS A 146 2.48 -28.51 9.38
N ILE A 147 1.95 -27.32 9.60
CA ILE A 147 1.92 -26.63 10.88
C ILE A 147 0.48 -26.31 11.19
N SER A 148 0.04 -26.57 12.41
CA SER A 148 -1.29 -26.14 12.86
C SER A 148 -1.24 -24.76 13.49
N ALA A 149 -2.29 -23.97 13.30
CA ALA A 149 -2.46 -22.67 13.95
C ALA A 149 -3.91 -22.49 14.40
N ASP A 150 -4.12 -21.81 15.52
CA ASP A 150 -5.46 -21.49 16.00
C ASP A 150 -6.05 -20.31 15.25
N VAL A 151 -5.22 -19.34 14.89
CA VAL A 151 -5.57 -18.22 13.99
C VAL A 151 -4.54 -18.10 12.87
N VAL A 152 -5.01 -17.82 11.65
CA VAL A 152 -4.16 -17.53 10.49
C VAL A 152 -4.40 -16.09 10.04
N ILE A 153 -3.33 -15.28 9.96
CA ILE A 153 -3.39 -13.93 9.42
C ILE A 153 -2.79 -13.93 8.02
N GLY A 154 -3.58 -13.52 7.02
CA GLY A 154 -3.14 -13.31 5.64
C GLY A 154 -2.71 -11.87 5.41
N ALA A 155 -1.40 -11.65 5.30
CA ALA A 155 -0.76 -10.39 4.91
C ALA A 155 0.09 -10.59 3.63
N ASP A 156 -0.35 -11.50 2.76
CA ASP A 156 0.36 -12.06 1.61
C ASP A 156 0.14 -11.26 0.30
N GLY A 157 -0.36 -10.02 0.44
CA GLY A 157 -0.49 -9.06 -0.65
C GLY A 157 -1.73 -9.24 -1.53
N PRO A 158 -1.84 -8.52 -2.65
CA PRO A 158 -3.08 -8.40 -3.42
C PRO A 158 -3.56 -9.74 -4.01
N ASN A 159 -2.65 -10.66 -4.28
CA ASN A 159 -2.96 -12.02 -4.77
C ASN A 159 -3.03 -13.04 -3.63
N SER A 160 -3.66 -12.68 -2.53
CA SER A 160 -3.69 -13.46 -1.31
C SER A 160 -4.17 -14.91 -1.52
N LEU A 161 -3.30 -15.87 -1.17
CA LEU A 161 -3.67 -17.28 -1.05
C LEU A 161 -4.60 -17.47 0.16
N VAL A 162 -4.28 -16.80 1.27
CA VAL A 162 -5.04 -16.91 2.52
C VAL A 162 -6.50 -16.47 2.30
N ALA A 163 -6.70 -15.33 1.60
CA ALA A 163 -8.05 -14.85 1.29
C ALA A 163 -8.84 -15.86 0.44
N ARG A 164 -8.20 -16.46 -0.57
CA ARG A 164 -8.85 -17.48 -1.42
C ARG A 164 -9.19 -18.74 -0.64
N SER A 165 -8.27 -19.24 0.17
CA SER A 165 -8.48 -20.45 0.98
C SER A 165 -9.60 -20.28 2.01
N ALA A 166 -9.79 -19.06 2.52
CA ALA A 166 -10.84 -18.74 3.48
C ALA A 166 -12.20 -18.36 2.83
N GLY A 167 -12.29 -18.38 1.49
CA GLY A 167 -13.50 -17.94 0.78
C GLY A 167 -13.78 -16.44 0.91
N LEU A 168 -12.78 -15.66 1.27
CA LEU A 168 -12.84 -14.19 1.39
C LEU A 168 -12.53 -13.53 0.03
N ALA A 169 -13.14 -14.02 -1.04
CA ALA A 169 -12.96 -13.48 -2.39
C ALA A 169 -13.67 -12.12 -2.59
N GLY A 170 -13.29 -11.37 -3.64
CA GLY A 170 -14.03 -10.22 -4.16
C GLY A 170 -13.40 -8.85 -3.94
N ILE A 171 -12.24 -8.60 -4.62
CA ILE A 171 -11.87 -7.25 -5.10
C ILE A 171 -12.44 -7.05 -6.53
N ASP A 172 -13.07 -8.09 -7.10
CA ASP A 172 -13.13 -8.31 -8.56
C ASP A 172 -14.32 -7.67 -9.27
N ASP A 173 -15.26 -7.04 -8.55
CA ASP A 173 -16.47 -6.46 -9.16
C ASP A 173 -16.22 -5.08 -9.83
N ASP A 174 -15.05 -4.47 -9.61
CA ASP A 174 -14.68 -3.19 -10.22
C ASP A 174 -13.55 -3.38 -11.23
N PRO A 175 -13.79 -3.32 -12.55
CA PRO A 175 -12.74 -3.44 -13.57
C PRO A 175 -11.60 -2.43 -13.42
N MET A 176 -11.88 -1.30 -12.75
CA MET A 176 -10.92 -0.26 -12.43
C MET A 176 -10.29 -0.44 -11.03
N GLY A 177 -10.67 -1.49 -10.31
CA GLY A 177 -10.25 -1.75 -8.92
C GLY A 177 -8.81 -2.21 -8.75
N ILE A 178 -8.11 -2.53 -9.84
CA ILE A 178 -6.69 -2.89 -9.82
C ILE A 178 -5.89 -1.88 -10.64
N ALA A 179 -4.88 -1.27 -10.03
CA ALA A 179 -3.83 -0.57 -10.74
C ALA A 179 -2.66 -1.52 -10.99
N HIS A 180 -2.13 -1.49 -12.21
CA HIS A 180 -0.87 -2.15 -12.55
C HIS A 180 0.24 -1.11 -12.47
N ALA A 181 1.23 -1.37 -11.63
CA ALA A 181 2.37 -0.50 -11.42
C ALA A 181 3.64 -1.10 -12.03
N ILE A 182 4.42 -0.24 -12.68
CA ILE A 182 5.78 -0.52 -13.13
C ILE A 182 6.65 0.67 -12.79
N ALA A 183 7.86 0.41 -12.30
CA ALA A 183 8.81 1.46 -11.96
C ALA A 183 10.25 1.00 -12.24
N TYR A 184 11.12 1.97 -12.44
CA TYR A 184 12.57 1.81 -12.53
C TYR A 184 13.23 2.59 -11.39
N ASP A 185 14.21 1.99 -10.73
CA ASP A 185 15.19 2.78 -10.01
C ASP A 185 16.20 3.28 -11.03
N MET A 186 16.42 4.59 -11.07
CA MET A 186 17.27 5.25 -12.06
C MET A 186 18.37 6.05 -11.36
N THR A 187 19.52 6.17 -12.01
CA THR A 187 20.64 7.02 -11.60
C THR A 187 21.06 7.93 -12.75
N GLY A 188 21.78 9.01 -12.46
CA GLY A 188 22.17 9.98 -13.48
C GLY A 188 20.98 10.86 -13.94
N VAL A 189 19.98 11.07 -13.08
CA VAL A 189 18.80 11.89 -13.37
C VAL A 189 18.91 13.27 -12.73
N GLU A 190 18.33 14.28 -13.39
CA GLU A 190 18.31 15.67 -12.93
C GLU A 190 16.96 15.98 -12.27
N ILE A 191 16.83 15.74 -10.97
CA ILE A 191 15.58 15.82 -10.24
C ILE A 191 15.65 16.83 -9.08
N ASP A 192 14.47 17.25 -8.63
CA ASP A 192 14.32 18.03 -7.40
C ASP A 192 14.22 17.07 -6.21
N ASN A 193 15.27 17.06 -5.35
CA ASN A 193 15.35 16.14 -4.21
C ASN A 193 14.35 16.46 -3.08
N GLN A 194 13.71 17.63 -3.11
CA GLN A 194 12.69 18.01 -2.13
C GLN A 194 11.26 17.69 -2.58
N ALA A 195 11.08 17.32 -3.86
CA ALA A 195 9.78 17.14 -4.48
C ALA A 195 9.48 15.67 -4.81
N VAL A 196 8.28 15.23 -4.45
CA VAL A 196 7.66 14.08 -5.11
C VAL A 196 6.78 14.58 -6.24
N GLU A 197 7.13 14.25 -7.48
CA GLU A 197 6.40 14.70 -8.66
C GLU A 197 5.41 13.64 -9.13
N MET A 198 4.18 14.06 -9.40
CA MET A 198 3.12 13.22 -9.97
C MET A 198 2.61 13.81 -11.27
N TYR A 199 2.66 13.05 -12.34
CA TYR A 199 2.32 13.44 -13.69
C TYR A 199 1.03 12.77 -14.14
N PHE A 200 0.12 13.58 -14.70
CA PHE A 200 -1.15 13.13 -15.21
C PHE A 200 -1.21 13.34 -16.73
N GLY A 201 -1.98 12.53 -17.42
CA GLY A 201 -2.14 12.66 -18.88
C GLY A 201 -2.33 11.31 -19.55
N ARG A 202 -3.43 11.16 -20.29
CA ARG A 202 -3.87 9.90 -20.86
C ARG A 202 -2.85 9.28 -21.83
N ASN A 203 -2.11 10.11 -22.59
CA ASN A 203 -1.14 9.62 -23.57
C ASN A 203 0.03 8.88 -22.95
N PHE A 204 0.40 9.23 -21.72
CA PHE A 204 1.52 8.65 -20.99
C PHE A 204 1.02 7.69 -19.89
N VAL A 205 -0.09 8.03 -19.22
CA VAL A 205 -0.53 7.34 -18.00
C VAL A 205 -2.05 7.10 -18.03
N PRO A 206 -2.54 6.13 -18.78
CA PRO A 206 -3.97 5.90 -18.92
C PRO A 206 -4.62 5.47 -17.60
N GLY A 207 -5.48 6.33 -17.04
CA GLY A 207 -6.28 6.08 -15.85
C GLY A 207 -5.50 6.05 -14.54
N GLY A 208 -4.35 6.74 -14.48
CA GLY A 208 -3.54 6.81 -13.29
C GLY A 208 -2.60 8.01 -13.28
N TYR A 209 -1.41 7.82 -12.73
CA TYR A 209 -0.36 8.83 -12.72
C TYR A 209 1.03 8.19 -12.81
N ALA A 210 2.00 8.92 -13.37
CA ALA A 210 3.41 8.59 -13.24
C ALA A 210 4.03 9.40 -12.09
N TRP A 211 5.14 8.93 -11.57
CA TRP A 211 5.85 9.59 -10.49
C TRP A 211 7.36 9.65 -10.73
N ILE A 212 7.97 10.67 -10.15
CA ILE A 212 9.40 10.76 -9.91
C ILE A 212 9.56 10.97 -8.40
N ILE A 213 10.15 10.00 -7.71
CA ILE A 213 10.36 10.00 -6.26
C ILE A 213 11.86 9.93 -6.01
N PRO A 214 12.49 10.94 -5.40
CA PRO A 214 13.93 10.99 -5.21
C PRO A 214 14.43 9.89 -4.26
N HIS A 215 15.58 9.30 -4.57
CA HIS A 215 16.33 8.41 -3.68
C HIS A 215 17.65 9.06 -3.19
N GLY A 216 17.77 10.38 -3.32
CA GLY A 216 18.97 11.18 -3.08
C GLY A 216 19.48 11.79 -4.38
N GLU A 217 20.65 12.47 -4.32
CA GLU A 217 21.20 13.19 -5.47
C GLU A 217 21.40 12.29 -6.68
N GLY A 218 20.83 12.72 -7.82
CA GLY A 218 20.95 12.03 -9.11
C GLY A 218 20.32 10.65 -9.17
N SER A 219 19.48 10.26 -8.21
CA SER A 219 18.82 8.96 -8.17
C SER A 219 17.34 9.08 -7.85
N ALA A 220 16.50 8.29 -8.50
CA ALA A 220 15.04 8.29 -8.27
C ALA A 220 14.39 6.94 -8.56
N ASN A 221 13.26 6.70 -7.90
CA ASN A 221 12.28 5.74 -8.38
C ASN A 221 11.32 6.46 -9.35
N VAL A 222 11.32 6.02 -10.60
CA VAL A 222 10.50 6.57 -11.68
C VAL A 222 9.52 5.51 -12.13
N GLY A 223 8.24 5.78 -12.01
CA GLY A 223 7.25 4.77 -12.30
C GLY A 223 5.88 5.32 -12.65
N MET A 224 4.95 4.39 -12.82
CA MET A 224 3.55 4.71 -13.07
C MET A 224 2.62 3.63 -12.55
N GLY A 225 1.41 4.04 -12.18
CA GLY A 225 0.29 3.15 -11.94
C GLY A 225 -0.80 3.44 -12.95
N ILE A 226 -1.23 2.43 -13.72
CA ILE A 226 -2.22 2.58 -14.80
C ILE A 226 -3.36 1.57 -14.69
N ARG A 227 -4.48 1.87 -15.33
CA ARG A 227 -5.66 1.01 -15.36
C ARG A 227 -5.74 0.30 -16.71
N LYS A 228 -5.56 -1.03 -16.71
CA LYS A 228 -5.59 -1.86 -17.92
C LYS A 228 -6.78 -1.59 -18.85
N PRO A 229 -8.03 -1.39 -18.38
CA PRO A 229 -9.16 -1.10 -19.25
C PRO A 229 -9.06 0.22 -20.05
N LEU A 230 -8.15 1.13 -19.69
CA LEU A 230 -7.94 2.41 -20.36
C LEU A 230 -6.68 2.43 -21.24
N CYS A 231 -5.89 1.35 -21.24
CA CYS A 231 -4.70 1.22 -22.08
C CYS A 231 -5.08 0.98 -23.55
N GLU A 232 -4.22 1.42 -24.44
CA GLU A 232 -4.32 1.14 -25.87
C GLU A 232 -4.11 -0.36 -26.14
N PRO A 233 -4.90 -0.98 -27.02
CA PRO A 233 -4.68 -2.37 -27.40
C PRO A 233 -3.27 -2.60 -27.98
N GLY A 234 -2.58 -3.60 -27.46
CA GLY A 234 -1.23 -3.97 -27.94
C GLY A 234 -0.07 -3.17 -27.34
N VAL A 235 -0.32 -2.12 -26.57
CA VAL A 235 0.72 -1.33 -25.87
C VAL A 235 0.95 -1.94 -24.51
N SER A 236 2.21 -2.28 -24.20
CA SER A 236 2.60 -2.81 -22.90
C SER A 236 2.78 -1.73 -21.85
N PHE A 237 2.73 -2.09 -20.57
CA PHE A 237 3.01 -1.15 -19.46
C PHE A 237 4.44 -0.59 -19.53
N ARG A 238 5.39 -1.39 -20.02
CA ARG A 238 6.77 -0.95 -20.27
C ARG A 238 6.84 0.13 -21.34
N ASP A 239 6.04 0.01 -22.41
CA ASP A 239 6.04 0.98 -23.50
C ASP A 239 5.54 2.35 -23.02
N TYR A 240 4.50 2.37 -22.14
CA TYR A 240 4.05 3.61 -21.51
C TYR A 240 5.13 4.24 -20.65
N LEU A 241 5.85 3.44 -19.83
CA LEU A 241 6.92 3.95 -18.99
C LEU A 241 8.09 4.48 -19.84
N HIS A 242 8.49 3.77 -20.90
CA HIS A 242 9.51 4.24 -21.84
C HIS A 242 9.09 5.54 -22.54
N ARG A 243 7.83 5.63 -22.98
CA ARG A 243 7.26 6.84 -23.56
C ARG A 243 7.32 8.01 -22.57
N PHE A 244 6.96 7.77 -21.29
CA PHE A 244 7.05 8.77 -20.24
C PHE A 244 8.48 9.26 -20.02
N ILE A 245 9.45 8.36 -19.93
CA ILE A 245 10.86 8.69 -19.67
C ILE A 245 11.50 9.44 -20.85
N ASN A 246 11.16 9.10 -22.10
CA ASN A 246 11.87 9.60 -23.27
C ASN A 246 11.12 10.68 -24.07
N GLU A 247 9.80 10.77 -23.94
CA GLU A 247 8.97 11.61 -24.82
C GLU A 247 8.10 12.62 -24.06
N HIS A 248 7.93 12.47 -22.71
CA HIS A 248 7.12 13.43 -21.97
C HIS A 248 7.81 14.81 -21.93
N PRO A 249 7.14 15.92 -22.29
CA PRO A 249 7.78 17.23 -22.51
C PRO A 249 8.61 17.74 -21.32
N ILE A 250 8.23 17.38 -20.10
CA ILE A 250 8.92 17.81 -18.88
C ILE A 250 9.79 16.68 -18.31
N ALA A 251 9.23 15.47 -18.17
CA ALA A 251 9.94 14.37 -17.52
C ALA A 251 11.15 13.91 -18.32
N ALA A 252 11.09 13.88 -19.66
CA ALA A 252 12.20 13.46 -20.51
C ALA A 252 13.45 14.35 -20.35
N GLN A 253 13.28 15.64 -20.09
CA GLN A 253 14.39 16.55 -19.84
C GLN A 253 15.20 16.16 -18.58
N LYS A 254 14.55 15.52 -17.62
CA LYS A 254 15.15 15.09 -16.35
C LYS A 254 15.67 13.65 -16.38
N LEU A 255 15.06 12.81 -17.20
CA LEU A 255 15.19 11.33 -17.09
C LEU A 255 15.91 10.67 -18.25
N SER A 256 15.87 11.25 -19.46
CA SER A 256 16.31 10.58 -20.70
C SER A 256 17.81 10.20 -20.73
N CYS A 257 18.62 10.88 -19.93
CA CYS A 257 20.07 10.59 -19.79
C CYS A 257 20.37 9.60 -18.65
N GLY A 258 19.37 9.21 -17.86
CA GLY A 258 19.56 8.33 -16.71
C GLY A 258 19.61 6.86 -17.08
N ASP A 259 20.36 6.10 -16.27
CA ASP A 259 20.51 4.65 -16.37
C ASP A 259 19.54 3.92 -15.45
N VAL A 260 18.96 2.83 -15.93
CA VAL A 260 18.06 1.96 -15.12
C VAL A 260 18.91 0.94 -14.34
N THR A 261 18.78 0.97 -13.02
CA THR A 261 19.49 0.05 -12.11
C THR A 261 18.62 -1.09 -11.59
N SER A 262 17.30 -0.90 -11.54
CA SER A 262 16.33 -1.91 -11.07
C SER A 262 14.98 -1.76 -11.77
N VAL A 263 14.25 -2.86 -11.88
CA VAL A 263 12.88 -2.90 -12.42
C VAL A 263 11.95 -3.48 -11.38
N VAL A 264 10.88 -2.76 -11.10
CA VAL A 264 9.85 -3.14 -10.13
C VAL A 264 8.50 -3.19 -10.82
N ALA A 265 7.72 -4.23 -10.55
CA ALA A 265 6.35 -4.31 -11.04
C ALA A 265 5.44 -4.93 -9.98
N GLY A 266 4.18 -4.47 -9.94
CA GLY A 266 3.23 -4.94 -8.96
C GLY A 266 1.79 -4.60 -9.31
N MET A 267 0.87 -5.08 -8.48
CA MET A 267 -0.55 -4.73 -8.52
C MET A 267 -0.92 -4.02 -7.23
N VAL A 268 -1.77 -3.01 -7.37
CA VAL A 268 -2.28 -2.21 -6.24
C VAL A 268 -3.81 -2.32 -6.23
N PRO A 269 -4.42 -2.88 -5.17
CA PRO A 269 -5.86 -3.15 -5.11
C PRO A 269 -6.66 -1.90 -4.72
N VAL A 270 -6.79 -0.95 -5.62
CA VAL A 270 -7.47 0.34 -5.41
C VAL A 270 -9.01 0.26 -5.46
N GLY A 271 -9.55 -0.95 -5.49
CA GLY A 271 -11.00 -1.21 -5.45
C GLY A 271 -11.65 -0.95 -4.09
N GLY A 272 -10.84 -0.85 -3.05
CA GLY A 272 -11.26 -0.72 -1.66
C GLY A 272 -11.21 -2.02 -0.87
N ALA A 273 -11.61 -1.94 0.40
CA ALA A 273 -11.58 -3.11 1.28
C ALA A 273 -12.58 -4.19 0.84
N ARG A 274 -12.20 -5.45 1.04
CA ARG A 274 -13.08 -6.60 0.83
C ARG A 274 -14.29 -6.52 1.75
N LYS A 275 -15.43 -7.07 1.31
CA LYS A 275 -16.70 -7.05 2.07
C LYS A 275 -16.57 -7.75 3.43
N LYS A 276 -15.74 -8.81 3.49
CA LYS A 276 -15.38 -9.51 4.71
C LYS A 276 -13.88 -9.66 4.79
N THR A 277 -13.32 -9.45 5.96
CA THR A 277 -11.88 -9.53 6.23
C THR A 277 -11.51 -10.58 7.27
N CYS A 278 -12.51 -11.32 7.75
CA CYS A 278 -12.30 -12.52 8.57
C CYS A 278 -13.36 -13.59 8.27
N ALA A 279 -12.98 -14.86 8.44
CA ALA A 279 -13.86 -16.02 8.34
C ALA A 279 -13.24 -17.23 9.06
N GLY A 280 -14.04 -17.97 9.84
CA GLY A 280 -13.56 -19.13 10.60
C GLY A 280 -12.39 -18.77 11.51
N LYS A 281 -11.22 -19.34 11.24
CA LYS A 281 -9.95 -19.09 11.95
C LYS A 281 -9.04 -18.09 11.21
N THR A 282 -9.54 -17.38 10.22
CA THR A 282 -8.71 -16.57 9.31
C THR A 282 -9.05 -15.10 9.40
N ILE A 283 -8.02 -14.25 9.46
CA ILE A 283 -8.03 -12.80 9.29
C ILE A 283 -7.22 -12.47 8.03
N ILE A 284 -7.63 -11.48 7.24
CA ILE A 284 -6.82 -10.90 6.17
C ILE A 284 -6.61 -9.40 6.42
N ALA A 285 -5.41 -8.90 6.15
CA ALA A 285 -5.02 -7.51 6.40
C ALA A 285 -4.12 -6.94 5.30
N GLY A 286 -3.94 -5.62 5.28
CA GLY A 286 -3.17 -4.93 4.26
C GLY A 286 -3.76 -5.10 2.86
N ASP A 287 -2.92 -5.21 1.84
CA ASP A 287 -3.35 -5.37 0.44
C ASP A 287 -4.18 -6.64 0.22
N ALA A 288 -3.98 -7.70 1.02
CA ALA A 288 -4.79 -8.91 0.99
C ALA A 288 -6.26 -8.62 1.32
N ALA A 289 -6.53 -7.59 2.10
CA ALA A 289 -7.87 -7.12 2.46
C ALA A 289 -8.30 -5.86 1.69
N GLY A 290 -7.41 -5.24 0.89
CA GLY A 290 -7.66 -3.98 0.21
C GLY A 290 -7.58 -2.75 1.15
N HIS A 291 -6.78 -2.84 2.21
CA HIS A 291 -6.57 -1.75 3.18
C HIS A 291 -5.53 -0.75 2.66
N LEU A 292 -5.91 0.10 1.73
CA LEU A 292 -5.08 1.16 1.19
C LEU A 292 -5.90 2.39 0.79
N ILE A 293 -5.23 3.52 0.61
CA ILE A 293 -5.83 4.76 0.10
C ILE A 293 -5.91 4.67 -1.43
N ALA A 294 -7.12 4.52 -1.95
CA ALA A 294 -7.36 4.22 -3.36
C ALA A 294 -6.97 5.35 -4.34
N THR A 295 -6.91 6.60 -3.88
CA THR A 295 -6.59 7.79 -4.68
C THR A 295 -5.13 7.86 -5.09
N ASN A 296 -4.22 7.44 -4.21
CA ASN A 296 -2.78 7.50 -4.41
C ASN A 296 -2.08 6.13 -4.37
N GLY A 297 -2.82 5.04 -4.12
CA GLY A 297 -2.24 3.72 -3.97
C GLY A 297 -1.38 3.54 -2.71
N GLY A 298 -1.43 4.51 -1.77
CA GLY A 298 -0.68 4.48 -0.52
C GLY A 298 -1.20 3.42 0.43
N GLY A 299 -0.40 2.37 0.65
CA GLY A 299 -0.80 1.21 1.43
C GLY A 299 -0.02 1.01 2.73
N ILE A 300 1.21 1.52 2.85
CA ILE A 300 2.06 1.27 4.02
C ILE A 300 1.36 1.71 5.33
N PRO A 301 0.86 2.96 5.47
CA PRO A 301 0.26 3.41 6.72
C PRO A 301 -0.94 2.57 7.15
N THR A 302 -1.90 2.42 6.26
CA THR A 302 -3.13 1.67 6.54
C THR A 302 -2.88 0.18 6.75
N ALA A 303 -1.89 -0.41 6.06
CA ALA A 303 -1.50 -1.79 6.23
C ALA A 303 -0.83 -2.04 7.59
N MET A 304 0.00 -1.11 8.09
CA MET A 304 0.61 -1.23 9.41
C MET A 304 -0.42 -1.08 10.52
N VAL A 305 -1.36 -0.12 10.42
CA VAL A 305 -2.48 0.00 11.37
C VAL A 305 -3.36 -1.25 11.35
N ALA A 306 -3.75 -1.73 10.17
CA ALA A 306 -4.53 -2.96 10.05
C ALA A 306 -3.78 -4.20 10.55
N GLY A 307 -2.45 -4.23 10.36
CA GLY A 307 -1.56 -5.28 10.88
C GLY A 307 -1.54 -5.29 12.40
N ARG A 308 -1.36 -4.14 13.05
CA ARG A 308 -1.46 -4.02 14.51
C ARG A 308 -2.79 -4.57 15.02
N ILE A 309 -3.90 -4.07 14.48
CA ILE A 309 -5.24 -4.50 14.89
C ILE A 309 -5.44 -6.01 14.65
N ALA A 310 -4.90 -6.57 13.55
CA ALA A 310 -4.98 -7.99 13.28
C ALA A 310 -4.20 -8.83 14.30
N GLY A 311 -2.98 -8.39 14.65
CA GLY A 311 -2.13 -9.04 15.65
C GLY A 311 -2.76 -9.02 17.04
N GLU A 312 -3.18 -7.84 17.52
CA GLU A 312 -3.86 -7.68 18.81
C GLU A 312 -5.16 -8.51 18.89
N THR A 313 -5.98 -8.46 17.82
CA THR A 313 -7.23 -9.23 17.80
C THR A 313 -6.97 -10.73 17.78
N ALA A 314 -5.97 -11.20 17.01
CA ALA A 314 -5.64 -12.63 16.98
C ALA A 314 -5.14 -13.12 18.37
N ALA A 315 -4.30 -12.33 19.05
CA ALA A 315 -3.88 -12.61 20.41
C ALA A 315 -5.06 -12.62 21.41
N ASP A 316 -6.01 -11.68 21.26
CA ASP A 316 -7.23 -11.70 22.06
C ASP A 316 -8.10 -12.93 21.82
N VAL A 317 -8.21 -13.38 20.56
CA VAL A 317 -9.00 -14.56 20.17
C VAL A 317 -8.41 -15.84 20.78
N VAL A 318 -7.10 -16.07 20.64
CA VAL A 318 -6.47 -17.31 21.16
C VAL A 318 -6.48 -17.35 22.68
N ASN A 319 -6.50 -16.20 23.35
CA ASN A 319 -6.66 -16.08 24.80
C ASN A 319 -8.13 -16.05 25.26
N GLY A 320 -9.11 -16.26 24.37
CA GLY A 320 -10.54 -16.30 24.70
C GLY A 320 -11.14 -14.95 25.11
N ARG A 321 -10.49 -13.81 24.80
CA ARG A 321 -10.90 -12.47 25.20
C ARG A 321 -11.94 -11.84 24.26
N CYS A 322 -11.92 -12.22 22.97
CA CYS A 322 -12.89 -11.73 21.99
C CYS A 322 -13.18 -12.73 20.88
N ALA A 323 -14.20 -12.45 20.06
CA ALA A 323 -14.47 -13.20 18.83
C ALA A 323 -13.63 -12.65 17.66
N ILE A 324 -13.28 -13.50 16.69
CA ILE A 324 -12.49 -13.09 15.51
C ILE A 324 -13.18 -12.00 14.67
N THR A 325 -14.51 -11.91 14.73
CA THR A 325 -15.31 -10.89 14.05
C THR A 325 -15.08 -9.48 14.57
N GLU A 326 -14.53 -9.33 15.79
CA GLU A 326 -14.15 -8.04 16.35
C GLU A 326 -13.08 -7.32 15.50
N TYR A 327 -12.27 -8.08 14.77
CA TYR A 327 -11.31 -7.50 13.83
C TYR A 327 -11.97 -6.53 12.84
N GLU A 328 -13.13 -6.89 12.28
CA GLU A 328 -13.82 -6.03 11.31
C GLU A 328 -14.31 -4.72 11.90
N SER A 329 -14.83 -4.73 13.11
CA SER A 329 -15.26 -3.50 13.80
C SER A 329 -14.07 -2.61 14.15
N ARG A 330 -12.98 -3.21 14.67
CA ARG A 330 -11.77 -2.48 15.07
C ARG A 330 -11.11 -1.75 13.91
N TRP A 331 -10.81 -2.45 12.78
CA TRP A 331 -10.17 -1.78 11.65
C TRP A 331 -11.11 -0.77 10.94
N LYS A 332 -12.41 -1.06 10.86
CA LYS A 332 -13.39 -0.11 10.30
C LYS A 332 -13.48 1.16 11.12
N GLN A 333 -13.40 1.07 12.43
CA GLN A 333 -13.35 2.24 13.32
C GLN A 333 -12.07 3.05 13.07
N ALA A 334 -10.91 2.41 12.98
CA ALA A 334 -9.62 3.08 12.88
C ALA A 334 -9.35 3.72 11.50
N ILE A 335 -9.61 2.99 10.39
CA ILE A 335 -9.23 3.39 9.03
C ILE A 335 -10.34 3.23 7.98
N GLY A 336 -11.51 2.73 8.37
CA GLY A 336 -12.58 2.40 7.41
C GLY A 336 -13.12 3.61 6.65
N MET A 337 -13.20 4.76 7.30
CA MET A 337 -13.67 6.00 6.67
C MET A 337 -12.70 6.47 5.58
N GLN A 338 -11.39 6.47 5.87
CA GLN A 338 -10.34 6.87 4.93
C GLN A 338 -10.35 5.96 3.69
N ILE A 339 -10.40 4.64 3.87
CA ILE A 339 -10.45 3.69 2.77
C ILE A 339 -11.71 3.91 1.92
N THR A 340 -12.88 3.99 2.54
CA THR A 340 -14.16 4.14 1.82
C THR A 340 -14.23 5.46 1.05
N THR A 341 -13.84 6.57 1.69
CA THR A 341 -13.83 7.89 1.05
C THR A 341 -12.86 7.94 -0.11
N SER A 342 -11.67 7.36 0.05
CA SER A 342 -10.66 7.32 -1.03
C SER A 342 -11.17 6.57 -2.27
N VAL A 343 -11.95 5.51 -2.11
CA VAL A 343 -12.58 4.81 -3.22
C VAL A 343 -13.60 5.68 -3.95
N HIS A 344 -14.42 6.44 -3.23
CA HIS A 344 -15.37 7.37 -3.84
C HIS A 344 -14.66 8.48 -4.62
N VAL A 345 -13.61 9.07 -4.04
CA VAL A 345 -12.80 10.09 -4.72
C VAL A 345 -12.12 9.50 -5.95
N ARG A 346 -11.51 8.30 -5.85
CA ARG A 346 -10.91 7.61 -6.99
C ARG A 346 -11.92 7.41 -8.13
N LYS A 347 -13.13 6.93 -7.84
CA LYS A 347 -14.17 6.75 -8.87
C LYS A 347 -14.55 8.05 -9.58
N LEU A 348 -14.57 9.17 -8.87
CA LEU A 348 -14.74 10.50 -9.48
C LEU A 348 -13.56 10.85 -10.39
N MET A 349 -12.32 10.64 -9.91
CA MET A 349 -11.11 10.90 -10.69
C MET A 349 -11.02 10.00 -11.93
N ASP A 350 -11.42 8.75 -11.86
CA ASP A 350 -11.45 7.83 -13.02
C ASP A 350 -12.28 8.40 -14.18
N GLY A 351 -13.37 9.11 -13.88
CA GLY A 351 -14.17 9.82 -14.88
C GLY A 351 -13.41 10.98 -15.55
N MET A 352 -12.68 11.74 -14.75
CA MET A 352 -11.90 12.91 -15.22
C MET A 352 -10.67 12.48 -16.04
N MET A 353 -10.00 11.40 -15.63
CA MET A 353 -8.81 10.88 -16.31
C MET A 353 -9.07 10.32 -17.72
N ARG A 354 -10.32 10.27 -18.16
CA ARG A 354 -10.69 9.90 -19.55
C ARG A 354 -10.46 11.03 -20.56
N SER A 355 -10.22 12.27 -20.10
CA SER A 355 -10.01 13.45 -20.94
C SER A 355 -8.95 14.35 -20.34
N ASP A 356 -7.87 14.60 -21.09
CA ASP A 356 -6.77 15.49 -20.67
C ASP A 356 -7.24 16.93 -20.46
N SER A 357 -8.17 17.42 -21.28
CA SER A 357 -8.76 18.75 -21.12
C SER A 357 -9.59 18.88 -19.85
N MET A 358 -10.38 17.84 -19.52
CA MET A 358 -11.15 17.80 -18.28
C MET A 358 -10.22 17.71 -17.07
N MET A 359 -9.21 16.84 -17.11
CA MET A 359 -8.22 16.70 -16.04
C MET A 359 -7.50 18.01 -15.77
N THR A 360 -7.01 18.68 -16.81
CA THR A 360 -6.36 19.99 -16.70
C THR A 360 -7.30 21.05 -16.10
N ALA A 361 -8.53 21.14 -16.60
CA ALA A 361 -9.50 22.11 -16.10
C ALA A 361 -9.77 21.92 -14.59
N VAL A 362 -9.98 20.66 -14.16
CA VAL A 362 -10.22 20.33 -12.76
C VAL A 362 -8.99 20.63 -11.89
N MET A 363 -7.78 20.23 -12.34
CA MET A 363 -6.55 20.54 -11.62
C MET A 363 -6.33 22.04 -11.47
N ASN A 364 -6.64 22.85 -12.49
CA ASN A 364 -6.50 24.29 -12.43
C ASN A 364 -7.51 24.97 -11.48
N MET A 365 -8.70 24.39 -11.33
CA MET A 365 -9.75 24.92 -10.43
C MET A 365 -9.51 24.60 -8.95
N ILE A 366 -8.81 23.49 -8.65
CA ILE A 366 -8.61 23.02 -7.27
C ILE A 366 -7.44 23.78 -6.62
N ALA A 367 -7.67 24.33 -5.42
CA ALA A 367 -6.59 24.94 -4.65
C ALA A 367 -5.60 23.88 -4.12
N PRO A 368 -4.29 24.20 -3.98
CA PRO A 368 -3.28 23.24 -3.52
C PRO A 368 -3.65 22.49 -2.23
N ALA A 369 -4.17 23.19 -1.22
CA ALA A 369 -4.61 22.55 0.02
C ALA A 369 -5.72 21.50 -0.17
N HIS A 370 -6.61 21.71 -1.15
CA HIS A 370 -7.65 20.73 -1.49
C HIS A 370 -7.09 19.56 -2.30
N MET A 371 -6.02 19.75 -3.07
CA MET A 371 -5.30 18.65 -3.74
C MET A 371 -4.67 17.69 -2.74
N LYS A 372 -4.04 18.23 -1.68
CA LYS A 372 -3.53 17.42 -0.55
C LYS A 372 -4.63 16.54 0.04
N SER A 373 -5.80 17.11 0.33
CA SER A 373 -6.93 16.35 0.88
C SER A 373 -7.43 15.27 -0.08
N LEU A 374 -7.61 15.60 -1.35
CA LEU A 374 -8.10 14.64 -2.36
C LEU A 374 -7.10 13.48 -2.59
N GLN A 375 -5.82 13.79 -2.64
CA GLN A 375 -4.75 12.79 -2.76
C GLN A 375 -4.75 11.81 -1.58
N ARG A 376 -5.06 12.30 -0.38
CA ARG A 376 -5.22 11.48 0.84
C ARG A 376 -6.56 10.73 0.92
N GLY A 377 -7.41 10.84 -0.11
CA GLY A 377 -8.75 10.27 -0.08
C GLY A 377 -9.70 10.97 0.87
N GLN A 378 -9.39 12.20 1.25
CA GLN A 378 -10.23 13.04 2.10
C GLN A 378 -11.05 14.00 1.25
N LEU A 379 -12.31 14.21 1.61
CA LEU A 379 -13.12 15.27 0.98
C LEU A 379 -12.79 16.61 1.63
N PRO A 380 -12.57 17.67 0.83
CA PRO A 380 -12.45 19.02 1.37
C PRO A 380 -13.65 19.38 2.25
N ASP A 381 -13.42 20.16 3.32
CA ASP A 381 -14.49 20.48 4.30
C ASP A 381 -15.69 21.20 3.69
N ALA A 382 -15.47 21.98 2.64
CA ALA A 382 -16.56 22.59 1.87
C ALA A 382 -17.47 21.54 1.23
N VAL A 383 -16.88 20.46 0.66
CA VAL A 383 -17.62 19.36 0.05
C VAL A 383 -18.30 18.51 1.11
N LYS A 384 -17.62 18.23 2.24
CA LYS A 384 -18.22 17.53 3.39
C LYS A 384 -19.46 18.25 3.89
N ARG A 385 -19.39 19.58 4.10
CA ARG A 385 -20.52 20.41 4.55
C ARG A 385 -21.67 20.38 3.55
N LEU A 386 -21.39 20.46 2.26
CA LEU A 386 -22.41 20.38 1.22
C LEU A 386 -23.15 19.03 1.25
N LEU A 387 -22.42 17.92 1.32
CA LEU A 387 -23.00 16.58 1.38
C LEU A 387 -23.81 16.35 2.66
N GLN A 388 -23.34 16.82 3.81
CA GLN A 388 -24.07 16.77 5.07
C GLN A 388 -25.36 17.61 5.02
N GLY A 389 -25.31 18.78 4.37
CA GLY A 389 -26.49 19.63 4.14
C GLY A 389 -27.53 18.97 3.24
N MET A 390 -27.10 18.25 2.21
CA MET A 390 -28.00 17.50 1.32
C MET A 390 -28.64 16.30 2.04
N GLN A 391 -27.86 15.54 2.82
CA GLN A 391 -28.39 14.42 3.61
C GLN A 391 -29.42 14.85 4.67
N ARG A 392 -29.24 16.03 5.28
CA ARG A 392 -30.24 16.61 6.25
C ARG A 392 -31.53 17.06 5.58
N ARG A 393 -31.49 17.37 4.27
CA ARG A 393 -32.69 17.75 3.51
C ARG A 393 -33.46 16.56 2.94
N MET A 394 -32.84 15.38 2.92
CA MET A 394 -33.46 14.13 2.43
C MET A 394 -34.03 13.26 3.58
N ARG A 395 -33.81 13.66 4.83
CA ARG A 395 -34.44 13.12 6.03
C ARG A 395 -35.56 14.05 6.47
#